data_734b42fbaf0a76e6793d1c32a2585c4f
#
_entry.id   734b42fbaf0a76e6793d1c32a2585c4f
#
_cell.length_a   1.000
_cell.length_b   1.000
_cell.length_c   1.000
_cell.angle_alpha   90.00
_cell.angle_beta   90.00
_cell.angle_gamma   90.00
#
_symmetry.space_group_name_H-M   'P 1'
#
loop_
_entity.id
_entity.type
_entity.pdbx_description
1 polymer ?
#
loop_
_entity_poly.entity_id
_entity_poly.type
_entity_poly.pdbx_seq_one_letter_code
_entity_poly.pdbx_strand_id
1 'polypeptide(L)'
;MNTGQTILSQIMSFVPKYEFDKLVKKYHGNFRIREFSCWDQYLCMSFAQLTYRESLRDIEACLNAQPNKLYHMGIKGHATRTNLAHANRRRDWRIYSEFAQLLIYRVRKLYQDDPEFLVDLDQTVYALDSTTIDLCLSLFPWARFRKNKGAVKLHTLLDIQGAIPVFIEITSGLVHDVNILDVLIPEPGSFYVMDRGYLDFRRLHRINKHFGYFIIRAKKNMKFRRLYSQKVDKSSGVHCDQVIQVSGFYAQKDYPDKMRRVKYHDEETEKNFVFLTNNFDIPALTVAELYRNRWKVELFFKWIKQHLRIKAFYGTSPNAVKSQIWIAISVYVIVAMIKKILKIELKLYTILQIFSVSLFEKVPIFQLLTDNDYRFQEGDFSKQLNLFEL
;
A
#
# COMPACT_ATOMS: atom_id res chain seq x y z
N MET A 1 -1.93 21.37 23.20
CA MET A 1 -3.41 21.27 23.16
C MET A 1 -3.88 21.84 21.82
N ASN A 2 -4.52 21.03 20.98
CA ASN A 2 -5.02 21.46 19.64
C ASN A 2 -6.48 21.95 19.73
N THR A 3 -6.85 22.59 20.84
CA THR A 3 -8.18 23.16 21.03
C THR A 3 -8.45 24.25 19.99
N GLY A 4 -9.42 24.01 19.12
CA GLY A 4 -9.83 24.94 18.05
C GLY A 4 -9.44 24.53 16.64
N GLN A 5 -8.54 23.56 16.44
CA GLN A 5 -8.24 23.01 15.12
C GLN A 5 -9.14 21.83 14.79
N THR A 6 -9.62 21.76 13.54
CA THR A 6 -10.38 20.60 13.06
C THR A 6 -9.50 19.35 13.00
N ILE A 7 -10.10 18.16 13.07
CA ILE A 7 -9.38 16.89 12.93
C ILE A 7 -8.57 16.85 11.62
N LEU A 8 -9.13 17.32 10.50
CA LEU A 8 -8.37 17.38 9.24
C LEU A 8 -7.12 18.27 9.38
N SER A 9 -7.23 19.43 10.02
CA SER A 9 -6.08 20.31 10.25
C SER A 9 -5.03 19.63 11.12
N GLN A 10 -5.45 18.91 12.16
CA GLN A 10 -4.54 18.15 13.03
C GLN A 10 -3.85 17.00 12.25
N ILE A 11 -4.58 16.25 11.41
CA ILE A 11 -4.00 15.24 10.51
C ILE A 11 -2.94 15.89 9.61
N MET A 12 -3.24 17.04 9.02
CA MET A 12 -2.32 17.75 8.12
C MET A 12 -1.14 18.41 8.83
N SER A 13 -1.17 18.57 10.16
CA SER A 13 -0.01 19.04 10.93
C SER A 13 1.16 18.02 10.96
N PHE A 14 0.87 16.74 10.73
CA PHE A 14 1.91 15.69 10.56
C PHE A 14 2.58 15.76 9.18
N VAL A 15 2.03 16.53 8.26
CA VAL A 15 2.49 16.61 6.87
C VAL A 15 3.55 17.70 6.72
N PRO A 16 4.73 17.43 6.16
CA PRO A 16 5.79 18.42 5.97
C PRO A 16 5.49 19.36 4.80
N LYS A 17 4.66 20.37 5.07
CA LYS A 17 4.20 21.32 4.05
C LYS A 17 5.35 22.02 3.31
N TYR A 18 6.43 22.35 3.99
CA TYR A 18 7.60 22.97 3.37
C TYR A 18 8.20 22.11 2.25
N GLU A 19 8.32 20.80 2.47
CA GLU A 19 8.80 19.86 1.44
C GLU A 19 7.82 19.73 0.28
N PHE A 20 6.51 19.74 0.57
CA PHE A 20 5.48 19.80 -0.46
C PHE A 20 5.64 21.04 -1.34
N ASP A 21 5.83 22.22 -0.73
CA ASP A 21 5.98 23.50 -1.45
C ASP A 21 7.25 23.51 -2.33
N LYS A 22 8.33 22.83 -1.93
CA LYS A 22 9.52 22.64 -2.79
C LYS A 22 9.18 21.85 -4.05
N LEU A 23 8.40 20.75 -3.90
CA LEU A 23 7.97 19.93 -5.04
C LEU A 23 7.03 20.72 -5.97
N VAL A 24 6.12 21.51 -5.40
CA VAL A 24 5.25 22.40 -6.17
C VAL A 24 6.08 23.40 -6.99
N LYS A 25 7.14 23.97 -6.42
CA LYS A 25 8.08 24.85 -7.14
C LYS A 25 8.85 24.09 -8.23
N LYS A 26 9.39 22.91 -7.91
CA LYS A 26 10.13 22.04 -8.85
C LYS A 26 9.34 21.75 -10.13
N TYR A 27 8.06 21.49 -9.99
CA TYR A 27 7.16 21.13 -11.10
C TYR A 27 6.27 22.28 -11.59
N HIS A 28 6.54 23.51 -11.16
CA HIS A 28 5.76 24.70 -11.50
C HIS A 28 4.25 24.54 -11.27
N GLY A 29 3.84 23.76 -10.26
CA GLY A 29 2.46 23.36 -10.04
C GLY A 29 1.49 24.51 -9.78
N ASN A 30 1.97 25.63 -9.24
CA ASN A 30 1.19 26.85 -8.99
C ASN A 30 1.46 27.97 -10.04
N PHE A 31 2.09 27.65 -11.17
CA PHE A 31 2.33 28.66 -12.21
C PHE A 31 1.01 29.20 -12.76
N ARG A 32 0.86 30.53 -12.75
CA ARG A 32 -0.35 31.27 -13.18
C ARG A 32 -1.64 30.88 -12.46
N ILE A 33 -1.54 30.36 -11.23
CA ILE A 33 -2.69 30.04 -10.39
C ILE A 33 -2.90 31.16 -9.35
N ARG A 34 -4.11 31.70 -9.27
CA ARG A 34 -4.47 32.80 -8.37
C ARG A 34 -5.12 32.32 -7.08
N GLU A 35 -6.11 31.43 -7.16
CA GLU A 35 -7.02 31.16 -6.05
C GLU A 35 -6.96 29.71 -5.50
N PHE A 36 -6.73 28.71 -6.35
CA PHE A 36 -6.79 27.31 -5.94
C PHE A 36 -5.41 26.66 -6.11
N SER A 37 -4.60 26.63 -5.06
CA SER A 37 -3.22 26.13 -5.06
C SER A 37 -3.14 24.60 -5.15
N CYS A 38 -1.92 24.06 -5.41
CA CYS A 38 -1.67 22.61 -5.30
C CYS A 38 -1.94 22.09 -3.90
N TRP A 39 -1.73 22.91 -2.89
CA TRP A 39 -2.04 22.54 -1.51
C TRP A 39 -3.56 22.42 -1.27
N ASP A 40 -4.35 23.39 -1.79
CA ASP A 40 -5.81 23.29 -1.72
C ASP A 40 -6.32 22.02 -2.41
N GLN A 41 -5.77 21.69 -3.59
CA GLN A 41 -6.10 20.41 -4.26
C GLN A 41 -5.75 19.22 -3.39
N TYR A 42 -4.55 19.21 -2.80
CA TYR A 42 -4.09 18.12 -1.94
C TYR A 42 -5.02 17.92 -0.73
N LEU A 43 -5.40 19.02 -0.07
CA LEU A 43 -6.33 19.00 1.05
C LEU A 43 -7.73 18.49 0.66
N CYS A 44 -8.30 19.03 -0.43
CA CYS A 44 -9.61 18.60 -0.91
C CYS A 44 -9.63 17.11 -1.34
N MET A 45 -8.57 16.66 -2.00
CA MET A 45 -8.45 15.27 -2.43
C MET A 45 -8.19 14.34 -1.22
N SER A 46 -7.41 14.77 -0.23
CA SER A 46 -7.21 14.03 1.02
C SER A 46 -8.50 13.93 1.82
N PHE A 47 -9.26 15.02 1.93
CA PHE A 47 -10.61 15.00 2.49
C PHE A 47 -11.50 13.97 1.79
N ALA A 48 -11.49 13.97 0.46
CA ALA A 48 -12.27 13.04 -0.33
C ALA A 48 -11.92 11.57 -0.06
N GLN A 49 -10.62 11.26 0.10
CA GLN A 49 -10.15 9.92 0.45
C GLN A 49 -10.58 9.53 1.87
N LEU A 50 -10.38 10.42 2.84
CA LEU A 50 -10.73 10.16 4.24
C LEU A 50 -12.24 10.02 4.49
N THR A 51 -13.08 10.70 3.69
CA THR A 51 -14.56 10.68 3.83
C THR A 51 -15.28 9.87 2.76
N TYR A 52 -14.55 9.08 1.98
CA TYR A 52 -15.11 8.19 0.95
C TYR A 52 -15.99 8.88 -0.10
N ARG A 53 -15.62 10.11 -0.55
CA ARG A 53 -16.38 10.83 -1.57
C ARG A 53 -16.33 10.10 -2.91
N GLU A 54 -17.43 10.18 -3.68
CA GLU A 54 -17.58 9.40 -4.91
C GLU A 54 -17.35 10.23 -6.18
N SER A 55 -17.49 11.55 -6.08
CA SER A 55 -17.34 12.45 -7.22
C SER A 55 -16.82 13.83 -6.82
N LEU A 56 -16.34 14.60 -7.79
CA LEU A 56 -15.96 16.00 -7.58
C LEU A 56 -17.15 16.87 -7.14
N ARG A 57 -18.37 16.54 -7.56
CA ARG A 57 -19.59 17.24 -7.10
C ARG A 57 -19.88 16.97 -5.63
N ASP A 58 -19.67 15.73 -5.21
CA ASP A 58 -19.82 15.33 -3.81
C ASP A 58 -18.78 16.02 -2.91
N ILE A 59 -17.53 16.11 -3.38
CA ILE A 59 -16.47 16.85 -2.68
C ILE A 59 -16.87 18.33 -2.52
N GLU A 60 -17.29 18.97 -3.62
CA GLU A 60 -17.74 20.37 -3.63
C GLU A 60 -18.91 20.59 -2.67
N ALA A 61 -19.95 19.76 -2.75
CA ALA A 61 -21.14 19.87 -1.90
C ALA A 61 -20.79 19.73 -0.42
N CYS A 62 -20.00 18.72 -0.05
CA CYS A 62 -19.64 18.46 1.34
C CYS A 62 -18.74 19.56 1.94
N LEU A 63 -17.79 20.08 1.16
CA LEU A 63 -16.94 21.18 1.62
C LEU A 63 -17.72 22.49 1.73
N ASN A 64 -18.57 22.80 0.76
CA ASN A 64 -19.38 24.03 0.76
C ASN A 64 -20.49 24.01 1.80
N ALA A 65 -20.91 22.85 2.32
CA ALA A 65 -21.83 22.74 3.44
C ALA A 65 -21.24 23.27 4.76
N GLN A 66 -19.90 23.45 4.83
CA GLN A 66 -19.17 23.90 6.02
C GLN A 66 -18.22 25.08 5.73
N PRO A 67 -18.69 26.18 5.13
CA PRO A 67 -17.82 27.25 4.61
C PRO A 67 -16.96 27.88 5.73
N ASN A 68 -17.52 28.04 6.91
CA ASN A 68 -16.84 28.63 8.08
C ASN A 68 -15.70 27.72 8.62
N LYS A 69 -15.70 26.42 8.28
CA LYS A 69 -14.69 25.48 8.72
C LYS A 69 -13.56 25.30 7.70
N LEU A 70 -13.74 25.69 6.44
CA LEU A 70 -12.74 25.51 5.38
C LEU A 70 -11.42 26.17 5.71
N TYR A 71 -11.46 27.42 6.22
CA TYR A 71 -10.26 28.14 6.63
C TYR A 71 -9.51 27.39 7.74
N HIS A 72 -10.23 26.86 8.74
CA HIS A 72 -9.65 26.07 9.82
C HIS A 72 -9.13 24.71 9.35
N MET A 73 -9.56 24.22 8.19
CA MET A 73 -9.03 23.03 7.54
C MET A 73 -7.80 23.34 6.66
N GLY A 74 -7.44 24.61 6.53
CA GLY A 74 -6.32 25.06 5.70
C GLY A 74 -6.66 25.26 4.23
N ILE A 75 -7.94 25.11 3.82
CA ILE A 75 -8.43 25.31 2.46
C ILE A 75 -8.74 26.80 2.28
N LYS A 76 -7.92 27.48 1.47
CA LYS A 76 -8.05 28.93 1.22
C LYS A 76 -8.74 29.26 -0.09
N GLY A 77 -8.63 28.36 -1.08
CA GLY A 77 -9.22 28.55 -2.41
C GLY A 77 -10.63 27.98 -2.51
N HIS A 78 -11.36 28.41 -3.54
CA HIS A 78 -12.69 27.91 -3.83
C HIS A 78 -12.66 26.44 -4.30
N ALA A 79 -13.12 25.52 -3.45
CA ALA A 79 -13.19 24.10 -3.74
C ALA A 79 -14.36 23.76 -4.68
N THR A 80 -14.34 24.29 -5.89
CA THR A 80 -15.35 23.99 -6.91
C THR A 80 -14.99 22.74 -7.72
N ARG A 81 -16.01 22.04 -8.24
CA ARG A 81 -15.82 20.92 -9.17
C ARG A 81 -14.90 21.30 -10.32
N THR A 82 -15.07 22.50 -10.88
CA THR A 82 -14.28 22.99 -12.01
C THR A 82 -12.83 23.17 -11.64
N ASN A 83 -12.53 23.80 -10.51
CA ASN A 83 -11.16 23.98 -10.01
C ASN A 83 -10.48 22.63 -9.74
N LEU A 84 -11.18 21.70 -9.09
CA LEU A 84 -10.70 20.35 -8.85
C LEU A 84 -10.41 19.57 -10.13
N ALA A 85 -11.35 19.62 -11.11
CA ALA A 85 -11.18 18.96 -12.40
C ALA A 85 -9.99 19.51 -13.18
N HIS A 86 -9.83 20.84 -13.24
CA HIS A 86 -8.69 21.50 -13.86
C HIS A 86 -7.38 21.16 -13.20
N ALA A 87 -7.35 21.18 -11.86
CA ALA A 87 -6.18 20.83 -11.07
C ALA A 87 -5.75 19.38 -11.36
N ASN A 88 -6.68 18.42 -11.27
CA ASN A 88 -6.41 17.01 -11.52
C ASN A 88 -5.92 16.75 -12.95
N ARG A 89 -6.35 17.52 -13.92
CA ARG A 89 -5.95 17.36 -15.33
C ARG A 89 -4.58 17.98 -15.63
N ARG A 90 -4.26 19.16 -15.06
CA ARG A 90 -3.12 20.00 -15.50
C ARG A 90 -1.89 19.92 -14.59
N ARG A 91 -2.08 19.75 -13.28
CA ARG A 91 -0.97 19.72 -12.33
C ARG A 91 -0.21 18.43 -12.43
N ASP A 92 1.10 18.53 -12.47
CA ASP A 92 1.96 17.36 -12.63
C ASP A 92 1.78 16.37 -11.47
N TRP A 93 1.40 15.16 -11.79
CA TRP A 93 1.21 14.07 -10.83
C TRP A 93 2.48 13.73 -10.03
N ARG A 94 3.67 14.07 -10.56
CA ARG A 94 4.95 13.81 -9.90
C ARG A 94 5.10 14.60 -8.61
N ILE A 95 4.42 15.76 -8.46
CA ILE A 95 4.33 16.48 -7.19
C ILE A 95 3.85 15.56 -6.07
N TYR A 96 2.75 14.84 -6.30
CA TYR A 96 2.13 13.95 -5.33
C TYR A 96 2.89 12.63 -5.17
N SER A 97 3.50 12.15 -6.24
CA SER A 97 4.33 10.96 -6.23
C SER A 97 5.59 11.13 -5.36
N GLU A 98 6.38 12.15 -5.65
CA GLU A 98 7.60 12.42 -4.88
C GLU A 98 7.27 12.78 -3.42
N PHE A 99 6.14 13.46 -3.21
CA PHE A 99 5.68 13.77 -1.86
C PHE A 99 5.27 12.51 -1.08
N ALA A 100 4.54 11.60 -1.69
CA ALA A 100 4.20 10.32 -1.08
C ALA A 100 5.45 9.49 -0.76
N GLN A 101 6.45 9.47 -1.64
CA GLN A 101 7.73 8.80 -1.40
C GLN A 101 8.48 9.40 -0.21
N LEU A 102 8.46 10.72 -0.06
CA LEU A 102 9.04 11.39 1.11
C LEU A 102 8.32 10.98 2.41
N LEU A 103 6.99 10.93 2.40
CA LEU A 103 6.20 10.46 3.55
C LEU A 103 6.52 8.99 3.87
N ILE A 104 6.58 8.13 2.86
CA ILE A 104 6.97 6.71 2.98
C ILE A 104 8.33 6.58 3.67
N TYR A 105 9.33 7.33 3.21
CA TYR A 105 10.66 7.32 3.81
C TYR A 105 10.65 7.70 5.29
N ARG A 106 9.85 8.72 5.67
CA ARG A 106 9.71 9.13 7.08
C ARG A 106 9.02 8.08 7.93
N VAL A 107 7.93 7.53 7.42
CA VAL A 107 7.15 6.52 8.16
C VAL A 107 7.93 5.22 8.31
N ARG A 108 8.66 4.80 7.29
CA ARG A 108 9.49 3.60 7.33
C ARG A 108 10.46 3.63 8.53
N LYS A 109 11.07 4.79 8.78
CA LYS A 109 11.96 4.97 9.96
C LYS A 109 11.25 4.77 11.30
N LEU A 110 9.96 5.11 11.40
CA LEU A 110 9.19 4.93 12.62
C LEU A 110 8.85 3.46 12.91
N TYR A 111 8.88 2.60 11.89
CA TYR A 111 8.54 1.18 12.00
C TYR A 111 9.77 0.26 12.02
N GLN A 112 10.99 0.78 11.83
CA GLN A 112 12.22 -0.03 11.79
C GLN A 112 12.47 -0.82 13.09
N ASP A 113 12.08 -0.25 14.23
CA ASP A 113 12.31 -0.85 15.56
C ASP A 113 11.02 -1.47 16.13
N ASP A 114 10.07 -1.90 15.30
CA ASP A 114 8.79 -2.42 15.75
C ASP A 114 8.89 -3.89 16.18
N PRO A 115 8.68 -4.23 17.47
CA PRO A 115 8.79 -5.60 17.97
C PRO A 115 7.65 -6.53 17.52
N GLU A 116 6.60 -6.01 16.85
CA GLU A 116 5.45 -6.82 16.38
C GLU A 116 5.81 -7.75 15.20
N PHE A 117 7.05 -7.75 14.71
CA PHE A 117 7.45 -8.67 13.66
C PHE A 117 7.75 -10.05 14.23
N LEU A 118 6.87 -11.02 13.97
CA LEU A 118 6.87 -12.39 14.51
C LEU A 118 8.04 -13.27 14.03
N VAL A 119 8.90 -12.80 13.14
CA VAL A 119 10.05 -13.54 12.62
C VAL A 119 11.31 -12.87 13.15
N ASP A 120 12.09 -13.62 13.92
CA ASP A 120 13.38 -13.15 14.47
C ASP A 120 14.42 -13.07 13.34
N LEU A 121 14.41 -11.95 12.64
CA LEU A 121 15.30 -11.65 11.52
C LEU A 121 15.73 -10.19 11.57
N ASP A 122 17.06 -9.97 11.54
CA ASP A 122 17.64 -8.63 11.43
C ASP A 122 17.45 -7.99 10.06
N GLN A 123 17.13 -8.81 9.04
CA GLN A 123 17.04 -8.38 7.66
C GLN A 123 15.64 -7.84 7.33
N THR A 124 15.61 -6.79 6.49
CA THR A 124 14.36 -6.28 5.94
C THR A 124 13.70 -7.30 5.01
N VAL A 125 12.39 -7.48 5.16
CA VAL A 125 11.61 -8.40 4.32
C VAL A 125 10.56 -7.62 3.54
N TYR A 126 10.60 -7.78 2.24
CA TYR A 126 9.68 -7.17 1.29
C TYR A 126 8.74 -8.18 0.67
N ALA A 127 7.46 -7.85 0.57
CA ALA A 127 6.51 -8.56 -0.28
C ALA A 127 6.32 -7.78 -1.60
N LEU A 128 6.59 -8.43 -2.73
CA LEU A 128 6.34 -7.87 -4.06
C LEU A 128 5.10 -8.50 -4.66
N ASP A 129 4.15 -7.67 -5.04
CA ASP A 129 2.95 -8.11 -5.77
C ASP A 129 2.38 -6.97 -6.61
N SER A 130 1.38 -7.27 -7.43
CA SER A 130 0.65 -6.29 -8.23
C SER A 130 -0.84 -6.43 -8.09
N THR A 131 -1.55 -5.32 -8.29
CA THR A 131 -3.00 -5.33 -8.37
C THR A 131 -3.49 -4.59 -9.58
N THR A 132 -4.50 -5.14 -10.25
CA THR A 132 -5.16 -4.52 -11.40
C THR A 132 -6.33 -3.67 -10.93
N ILE A 133 -6.44 -2.46 -11.46
CA ILE A 133 -7.55 -1.55 -11.28
C ILE A 133 -8.25 -1.44 -12.63
N ASP A 134 -9.44 -2.04 -12.71
CA ASP A 134 -10.24 -2.05 -13.93
C ASP A 134 -10.79 -0.65 -14.24
N LEU A 135 -10.75 -0.27 -15.51
CA LEU A 135 -11.23 1.00 -16.03
C LEU A 135 -12.20 0.77 -17.18
N CYS A 136 -13.20 1.64 -17.29
CA CYS A 136 -14.09 1.65 -18.44
C CYS A 136 -13.33 2.19 -19.67
N LEU A 137 -13.09 1.36 -20.68
CA LEU A 137 -12.26 1.72 -21.83
C LEU A 137 -12.80 2.94 -22.61
N SER A 138 -14.13 3.13 -22.67
CA SER A 138 -14.75 4.30 -23.33
C SER A 138 -14.41 5.62 -22.63
N LEU A 139 -14.23 5.61 -21.30
CA LEU A 139 -13.85 6.77 -20.50
C LEU A 139 -12.32 6.93 -20.39
N PHE A 140 -11.56 5.83 -20.49
CA PHE A 140 -10.11 5.79 -20.32
C PHE A 140 -9.43 5.13 -21.55
N PRO A 141 -9.54 5.68 -22.77
CA PRO A 141 -9.05 5.04 -24.00
C PRO A 141 -7.52 4.80 -24.00
N TRP A 142 -6.79 5.56 -23.22
CA TRP A 142 -5.33 5.41 -23.02
C TRP A 142 -4.93 4.20 -22.20
N ALA A 143 -5.85 3.65 -21.38
CA ALA A 143 -5.57 2.55 -20.45
C ALA A 143 -5.95 1.18 -21.03
N ARG A 144 -5.88 1.00 -22.35
CA ARG A 144 -6.26 -0.25 -23.02
C ARG A 144 -5.50 -1.45 -22.43
N PHE A 145 -6.24 -2.49 -22.03
CA PHE A 145 -5.72 -3.71 -21.44
C PHE A 145 -6.10 -4.96 -22.24
N ARG A 146 -7.37 -5.07 -22.62
CA ARG A 146 -7.92 -6.13 -23.49
C ARG A 146 -8.82 -5.49 -24.53
N LYS A 147 -9.34 -6.30 -25.50
CA LYS A 147 -10.17 -5.79 -26.60
C LYS A 147 -11.24 -4.81 -26.13
N ASN A 148 -11.92 -5.10 -25.01
CA ASN A 148 -13.05 -4.31 -24.48
C ASN A 148 -12.84 -3.83 -23.04
N LYS A 149 -11.61 -3.87 -22.49
CA LYS A 149 -11.32 -3.48 -21.10
C LYS A 149 -10.13 -2.54 -21.03
N GLY A 150 -10.25 -1.52 -20.20
CA GLY A 150 -9.13 -0.70 -19.73
C GLY A 150 -8.66 -1.15 -18.36
N ALA A 151 -7.39 -0.97 -18.06
CA ALA A 151 -6.86 -1.19 -16.72
C ALA A 151 -5.52 -0.47 -16.52
N VAL A 152 -5.25 -0.12 -15.27
CA VAL A 152 -3.90 0.20 -14.78
C VAL A 152 -3.48 -0.84 -13.76
N LYS A 153 -2.19 -1.11 -13.68
CA LYS A 153 -1.60 -1.96 -12.64
C LYS A 153 -0.83 -1.12 -11.65
N LEU A 154 -0.98 -1.48 -10.39
CA LEU A 154 -0.21 -0.93 -9.28
C LEU A 154 0.71 -2.04 -8.79
N HIS A 155 1.99 -1.96 -9.13
CA HIS A 155 3.03 -2.84 -8.63
C HIS A 155 3.57 -2.25 -7.33
N THR A 156 3.62 -3.05 -6.29
CA THR A 156 4.02 -2.57 -4.96
C THR A 156 5.03 -3.51 -4.33
N LEU A 157 6.12 -2.94 -3.87
CA LEU A 157 7.02 -3.56 -2.91
C LEU A 157 6.62 -3.05 -1.52
N LEU A 158 6.13 -3.94 -0.69
CA LEU A 158 5.67 -3.63 0.65
C LEU A 158 6.71 -4.10 1.65
N ASP A 159 7.19 -3.19 2.51
CA ASP A 159 7.90 -3.57 3.72
C ASP A 159 6.88 -4.24 4.64
N ILE A 160 7.07 -5.53 4.94
CA ILE A 160 6.10 -6.28 5.73
C ILE A 160 6.12 -5.92 7.22
N GLN A 161 7.19 -5.28 7.69
CA GLN A 161 7.25 -4.62 8.97
C GLN A 161 6.44 -3.30 8.88
N GLY A 162 5.33 -3.20 9.55
CA GLY A 162 4.43 -2.05 9.50
C GLY A 162 3.54 -1.95 8.25
N ALA A 163 3.66 -2.86 7.27
CA ALA A 163 2.89 -2.87 6.02
C ALA A 163 3.02 -1.55 5.22
N ILE A 164 4.23 -0.99 5.14
CA ILE A 164 4.50 0.28 4.45
C ILE A 164 4.97 0.02 3.01
N PRO A 165 4.31 0.60 1.99
CA PRO A 165 4.77 0.48 0.61
C PRO A 165 6.06 1.28 0.40
N VAL A 166 7.15 0.63 0.02
CA VAL A 166 8.46 1.27 -0.19
C VAL A 166 8.75 1.60 -1.65
N PHE A 167 8.11 0.87 -2.55
CA PHE A 167 8.18 1.12 -3.98
C PHE A 167 6.80 0.92 -4.59
N ILE A 168 6.38 1.84 -5.44
CA ILE A 168 5.12 1.76 -6.18
C ILE A 168 5.36 2.22 -7.61
N GLU A 169 4.97 1.38 -8.56
CA GLU A 169 4.99 1.72 -9.98
C GLU A 169 3.60 1.53 -10.59
N ILE A 170 3.12 2.57 -11.28
CA ILE A 170 1.81 2.58 -11.95
C ILE A 170 2.02 2.37 -13.43
N THR A 171 1.61 1.21 -13.94
CA THR A 171 1.78 0.84 -15.35
C THR A 171 0.45 0.63 -16.07
N SER A 172 0.49 0.54 -17.38
CA SER A 172 -0.61 -0.02 -18.15
C SER A 172 -0.89 -1.46 -17.74
N GLY A 173 -2.15 -1.89 -17.79
CA GLY A 173 -2.55 -3.27 -17.55
C GLY A 173 -1.84 -4.32 -18.43
N LEU A 174 -1.27 -3.90 -19.57
CA LEU A 174 -0.53 -4.77 -20.50
C LEU A 174 0.85 -5.20 -19.98
N VAL A 175 1.43 -4.46 -19.05
CA VAL A 175 2.77 -4.79 -18.52
C VAL A 175 2.69 -6.06 -17.69
N HIS A 176 3.52 -7.05 -18.01
CA HIS A 176 3.64 -8.27 -17.23
C HIS A 176 4.28 -7.99 -15.86
N ASP A 177 3.74 -8.60 -14.81
CA ASP A 177 4.16 -8.34 -13.43
C ASP A 177 5.65 -8.57 -13.21
N VAL A 178 6.21 -9.60 -13.82
CA VAL A 178 7.63 -9.94 -13.71
C VAL A 178 8.57 -8.85 -14.24
N ASN A 179 8.10 -7.99 -15.16
CA ASN A 179 8.91 -6.92 -15.74
C ASN A 179 9.26 -5.83 -14.73
N ILE A 180 8.52 -5.74 -13.63
CA ILE A 180 8.83 -4.77 -12.57
C ILE A 180 10.17 -5.06 -11.89
N LEU A 181 10.61 -6.31 -11.93
CA LEU A 181 11.93 -6.69 -11.43
C LEU A 181 13.08 -6.03 -12.20
N ASP A 182 12.85 -5.57 -13.44
CA ASP A 182 13.87 -4.86 -14.24
C ASP A 182 14.09 -3.43 -13.73
N VAL A 183 13.07 -2.82 -13.13
CA VAL A 183 13.11 -1.45 -12.59
C VAL A 183 13.52 -1.44 -11.12
N LEU A 184 13.20 -2.50 -10.39
CA LEU A 184 13.52 -2.64 -8.97
C LEU A 184 15.03 -2.73 -8.77
N ILE A 185 15.59 -1.91 -7.89
CA ILE A 185 16.98 -1.99 -7.44
C ILE A 185 17.00 -2.78 -6.13
N PRO A 186 17.54 -4.01 -6.12
CA PRO A 186 17.58 -4.81 -4.90
C PRO A 186 18.48 -4.18 -3.83
N GLU A 187 17.99 -4.12 -2.59
CA GLU A 187 18.77 -3.74 -1.42
C GLU A 187 19.58 -4.95 -0.93
N PRO A 188 20.90 -4.83 -0.71
CA PRO A 188 21.72 -5.92 -0.18
C PRO A 188 21.20 -6.40 1.19
N GLY A 189 21.21 -7.72 1.41
CA GLY A 189 20.77 -8.33 2.66
C GLY A 189 19.27 -8.44 2.86
N SER A 190 18.45 -7.82 1.99
CA SER A 190 16.99 -7.85 2.12
C SER A 190 16.36 -9.07 1.45
N PHE A 191 15.24 -9.54 1.98
CA PHE A 191 14.43 -10.62 1.41
C PHE A 191 13.32 -10.07 0.52
N TYR A 192 13.13 -10.68 -0.66
CA TYR A 192 12.06 -10.38 -1.61
C TYR A 192 11.14 -11.59 -1.72
N VAL A 193 9.97 -11.49 -1.11
CA VAL A 193 8.95 -12.55 -1.11
C VAL A 193 7.98 -12.31 -2.27
N MET A 194 7.86 -13.28 -3.17
CA MET A 194 7.13 -13.13 -4.44
C MET A 194 6.28 -14.35 -4.77
N ASP A 195 5.19 -14.14 -5.52
CA ASP A 195 4.41 -15.26 -6.07
C ASP A 195 5.12 -15.87 -7.31
N ARG A 196 4.66 -17.07 -7.69
CA ARG A 196 5.18 -17.81 -8.88
C ARG A 196 5.09 -17.06 -10.20
N GLY A 197 4.26 -16.01 -10.28
CA GLY A 197 4.16 -15.12 -11.43
C GLY A 197 5.45 -14.37 -11.72
N TYR A 198 6.28 -14.15 -10.70
CA TYR A 198 7.58 -13.48 -10.79
C TYR A 198 8.74 -14.44 -11.04
N LEU A 199 8.49 -15.75 -11.25
CA LEU A 199 9.56 -16.73 -11.47
C LEU A 199 10.18 -16.54 -12.86
N ASP A 200 11.31 -15.86 -12.86
CA ASP A 200 12.20 -15.64 -14.00
C ASP A 200 13.65 -15.77 -13.50
N PHE A 201 14.36 -16.75 -14.01
CA PHE A 201 15.68 -17.12 -13.48
C PHE A 201 16.73 -16.02 -13.68
N ARG A 202 16.72 -15.31 -14.79
CA ARG A 202 17.64 -14.21 -15.06
C ARG A 202 17.44 -13.05 -14.05
N ARG A 203 16.19 -12.71 -13.77
CA ARG A 203 15.85 -11.66 -12.82
C ARG A 203 16.13 -12.06 -11.37
N LEU A 204 15.89 -13.33 -11.01
CA LEU A 204 16.27 -13.87 -9.71
C LEU A 204 17.78 -13.90 -9.52
N HIS A 205 18.54 -14.24 -10.57
CA HIS A 205 19.99 -14.17 -10.53
C HIS A 205 20.50 -12.74 -10.34
N ARG A 206 19.82 -11.74 -10.92
CA ARG A 206 20.14 -10.34 -10.69
C ARG A 206 19.94 -9.95 -9.20
N ILE A 207 18.86 -10.39 -8.53
CA ILE A 207 18.67 -10.19 -7.08
C ILE A 207 19.86 -10.80 -6.31
N ASN A 208 20.23 -12.05 -6.63
CA ASN A 208 21.38 -12.73 -6.02
C ASN A 208 22.69 -11.96 -6.22
N LYS A 209 22.95 -11.45 -7.42
CA LYS A 209 24.17 -10.66 -7.73
C LYS A 209 24.21 -9.31 -7.00
N HIS A 210 23.08 -8.77 -6.56
CA HIS A 210 23.00 -7.58 -5.71
C HIS A 210 22.95 -7.92 -4.23
N PHE A 211 23.34 -9.16 -3.85
CA PHE A 211 23.34 -9.62 -2.44
C PHE A 211 21.97 -9.58 -1.77
N GLY A 212 20.88 -9.57 -2.54
CA GLY A 212 19.53 -9.73 -2.06
C GLY A 212 19.13 -11.20 -1.99
N TYR A 213 18.20 -11.50 -1.11
CA TYR A 213 17.60 -12.82 -0.99
C TYR A 213 16.20 -12.82 -1.57
N PHE A 214 15.79 -13.94 -2.18
CA PHE A 214 14.42 -14.11 -2.62
C PHE A 214 13.80 -15.36 -2.01
N ILE A 215 12.48 -15.30 -1.82
CA ILE A 215 11.63 -16.46 -1.52
C ILE A 215 10.48 -16.42 -2.52
N ILE A 216 10.43 -17.45 -3.39
CA ILE A 216 9.45 -17.49 -4.45
C ILE A 216 8.80 -18.87 -4.54
N ARG A 217 7.52 -18.91 -4.87
CA ARG A 217 6.81 -20.17 -5.11
C ARG A 217 7.23 -20.79 -6.42
N ALA A 218 7.63 -22.08 -6.40
CA ALA A 218 8.02 -22.82 -7.60
C ALA A 218 6.84 -23.09 -8.54
N LYS A 219 7.10 -23.17 -9.84
CA LYS A 219 6.17 -23.73 -10.83
C LYS A 219 6.18 -25.26 -10.78
N LYS A 220 5.03 -25.91 -10.99
CA LYS A 220 4.90 -27.37 -10.92
C LYS A 220 5.79 -28.12 -11.91
N ASN A 221 6.06 -27.52 -13.07
CA ASN A 221 6.85 -28.12 -14.18
C ASN A 221 8.32 -27.72 -14.15
N MET A 222 8.83 -27.19 -13.05
CA MET A 222 10.24 -26.79 -12.94
C MET A 222 11.14 -28.04 -12.94
N LYS A 223 12.15 -28.05 -13.83
CA LYS A 223 13.16 -29.11 -13.91
C LYS A 223 14.39 -28.71 -13.11
N PHE A 224 14.88 -29.63 -12.29
CA PHE A 224 16.07 -29.43 -11.46
C PHE A 224 16.80 -30.74 -11.20
N ARG A 225 18.08 -30.65 -10.85
CA ARG A 225 18.89 -31.72 -10.29
C ARG A 225 19.09 -31.46 -8.81
N ARG A 226 18.74 -32.44 -7.98
CA ARG A 226 19.03 -32.40 -6.55
C ARG A 226 20.51 -32.69 -6.33
N LEU A 227 21.16 -31.82 -5.59
CA LEU A 227 22.57 -31.97 -5.22
C LEU A 227 22.68 -32.58 -3.82
N TYR A 228 21.88 -32.08 -2.88
CA TYR A 228 21.91 -32.48 -1.48
C TYR A 228 20.54 -32.36 -0.84
N SER A 229 20.24 -33.16 0.21
CA SER A 229 19.04 -33.06 1.02
C SER A 229 19.46 -32.96 2.49
N GLN A 230 18.92 -31.96 3.18
CA GLN A 230 19.08 -31.80 4.63
C GLN A 230 18.03 -32.65 5.35
N LYS A 231 18.36 -33.04 6.59
CA LYS A 231 17.37 -33.64 7.51
C LYS A 231 16.35 -32.57 7.91
N VAL A 232 15.09 -32.95 7.94
CA VAL A 232 13.98 -32.06 8.31
C VAL A 232 13.12 -32.73 9.36
N ASP A 233 12.59 -31.91 10.26
CA ASP A 233 11.52 -32.33 11.15
C ASP A 233 10.19 -32.24 10.40
N LYS A 234 9.59 -33.39 10.10
CA LYS A 234 8.32 -33.44 9.37
C LYS A 234 7.12 -32.98 10.21
N SER A 235 7.24 -33.02 11.54
CA SER A 235 6.20 -32.55 12.44
C SER A 235 6.00 -31.05 12.38
N SER A 236 6.99 -30.30 11.89
CA SER A 236 6.90 -28.85 11.65
C SER A 236 6.17 -28.48 10.34
N GLY A 237 5.67 -29.47 9.58
CA GLY A 237 5.12 -29.27 8.24
C GLY A 237 6.17 -29.20 7.12
N VAL A 238 7.48 -29.18 7.45
CA VAL A 238 8.55 -29.18 6.44
C VAL A 238 8.78 -30.59 5.92
N HIS A 239 8.43 -30.85 4.67
CA HIS A 239 8.57 -32.18 4.06
C HIS A 239 9.94 -32.45 3.43
N CYS A 240 10.60 -31.40 2.89
CA CYS A 240 11.98 -31.50 2.44
C CYS A 240 12.68 -30.13 2.38
N ASP A 241 13.99 -30.20 2.55
CA ASP A 241 14.92 -29.09 2.38
C ASP A 241 16.11 -29.58 1.54
N GLN A 242 16.26 -29.03 0.36
CA GLN A 242 17.15 -29.52 -0.67
C GLN A 242 17.97 -28.40 -1.30
N VAL A 243 19.25 -28.66 -1.49
CA VAL A 243 20.09 -27.88 -2.39
C VAL A 243 19.93 -28.44 -3.80
N ILE A 244 19.55 -27.59 -4.73
CA ILE A 244 19.29 -27.95 -6.11
C ILE A 244 20.07 -27.08 -7.09
N GLN A 245 20.18 -27.57 -8.30
CA GLN A 245 20.60 -26.80 -9.47
C GLN A 245 19.50 -26.88 -10.52
N VAL A 246 19.09 -25.74 -11.07
CA VAL A 246 18.11 -25.73 -12.17
C VAL A 246 18.67 -26.48 -13.36
N SER A 247 17.81 -27.26 -14.01
CA SER A 247 18.19 -28.02 -15.20
C SER A 247 17.42 -27.52 -16.43
N GLY A 248 18.04 -27.70 -17.60
CA GLY A 248 17.57 -27.11 -18.85
C GLY A 248 18.50 -25.99 -19.32
N PHE A 249 18.85 -26.01 -20.60
CA PHE A 249 19.88 -25.15 -21.16
C PHE A 249 19.70 -23.65 -20.81
N TYR A 250 18.52 -23.09 -21.06
CA TYR A 250 18.25 -21.67 -20.78
C TYR A 250 18.18 -21.37 -19.30
N ALA A 251 17.49 -22.21 -18.51
CA ALA A 251 17.35 -22.00 -17.08
C ALA A 251 18.69 -22.01 -16.34
N GLN A 252 19.60 -22.94 -16.72
CA GLN A 252 20.93 -23.04 -16.13
C GLN A 252 21.85 -21.89 -16.58
N LYS A 253 21.70 -21.41 -17.81
CA LYS A 253 22.40 -20.20 -18.29
C LYS A 253 21.96 -18.95 -17.54
N ASP A 254 20.67 -18.81 -17.32
CA ASP A 254 20.06 -17.63 -16.65
C ASP A 254 20.29 -17.62 -15.13
N TYR A 255 20.39 -18.81 -14.51
CA TYR A 255 20.70 -18.97 -13.08
C TYR A 255 21.72 -20.11 -12.88
N PRO A 256 23.02 -19.84 -12.99
CA PRO A 256 24.06 -20.87 -12.87
C PRO A 256 24.33 -21.33 -11.45
N ASP A 257 23.95 -20.51 -10.45
CA ASP A 257 24.21 -20.75 -9.04
C ASP A 257 23.29 -21.84 -8.48
N LYS A 258 23.62 -22.36 -7.29
CA LYS A 258 22.77 -23.28 -6.53
C LYS A 258 21.57 -22.54 -5.98
N MET A 259 20.45 -23.23 -5.83
CA MET A 259 19.26 -22.78 -5.12
C MET A 259 18.88 -23.74 -4.01
N ARG A 260 18.16 -23.27 -3.04
CA ARG A 260 17.52 -24.07 -2.01
C ARG A 260 16.05 -24.25 -2.35
N ARG A 261 15.56 -25.46 -2.20
CA ARG A 261 14.18 -25.87 -2.42
C ARG A 261 13.60 -26.40 -1.13
N VAL A 262 12.57 -25.74 -0.61
CA VAL A 262 11.85 -26.13 0.61
C VAL A 262 10.43 -26.55 0.22
N LYS A 263 10.00 -27.76 0.63
CA LYS A 263 8.62 -28.21 0.50
C LYS A 263 7.95 -28.16 1.87
N TYR A 264 6.86 -27.46 1.95
CA TYR A 264 6.09 -27.21 3.17
C TYR A 264 4.62 -27.60 2.97
N HIS A 265 4.05 -28.26 3.95
CA HIS A 265 2.63 -28.50 4.08
C HIS A 265 2.03 -27.55 5.10
N ASP A 266 1.05 -26.80 4.71
CA ASP A 266 0.33 -25.87 5.57
C ASP A 266 -0.94 -26.57 6.09
N GLU A 267 -0.95 -26.91 7.36
CA GLU A 267 -2.05 -27.63 8.02
C GLU A 267 -3.35 -26.79 8.05
N GLU A 268 -3.25 -25.47 8.19
CA GLU A 268 -4.43 -24.59 8.24
C GLU A 268 -5.20 -24.58 6.92
N THR A 269 -4.49 -24.61 5.80
CA THR A 269 -5.09 -24.53 4.46
C THR A 269 -5.09 -25.86 3.70
N GLU A 270 -4.53 -26.94 4.29
CA GLU A 270 -4.35 -28.26 3.68
C GLU A 270 -3.60 -28.21 2.33
N LYS A 271 -2.67 -27.25 2.17
CA LYS A 271 -1.98 -27.00 0.91
C LYS A 271 -0.49 -27.31 0.99
N ASN A 272 0.00 -27.90 -0.08
CA ASN A 272 1.43 -28.10 -0.27
C ASN A 272 2.04 -26.96 -1.07
N PHE A 273 3.11 -26.40 -0.52
CA PHE A 273 3.91 -25.35 -1.15
C PHE A 273 5.31 -25.85 -1.46
N VAL A 274 5.89 -25.31 -2.51
CA VAL A 274 7.31 -25.50 -2.83
C VAL A 274 7.91 -24.13 -3.03
N PHE A 275 8.87 -23.80 -2.20
CA PHE A 275 9.59 -22.52 -2.23
C PHE A 275 11.00 -22.71 -2.80
N LEU A 276 11.46 -21.69 -3.49
CA LEU A 276 12.85 -21.54 -3.95
C LEU A 276 13.43 -20.31 -3.28
N THR A 277 14.67 -20.42 -2.83
CA THR A 277 15.42 -19.30 -2.25
C THR A 277 16.92 -19.46 -2.56
N ASN A 278 17.64 -18.34 -2.55
CA ASN A 278 19.10 -18.31 -2.59
C ASN A 278 19.71 -18.15 -1.19
N ASN A 279 18.90 -18.11 -0.13
CA ASN A 279 19.38 -18.11 1.26
C ASN A 279 19.46 -19.55 1.76
N PHE A 280 20.62 -19.92 2.32
CA PHE A 280 20.90 -21.24 2.84
C PHE A 280 20.99 -21.28 4.38
N ASP A 281 20.98 -20.10 5.03
CA ASP A 281 21.30 -19.97 6.45
C ASP A 281 20.04 -20.02 7.34
N ILE A 282 18.93 -19.39 6.91
CA ILE A 282 17.70 -19.37 7.71
C ILE A 282 17.06 -20.76 7.79
N PRO A 283 16.37 -21.10 8.91
CA PRO A 283 15.63 -22.36 9.04
C PRO A 283 14.60 -22.55 7.92
N ALA A 284 14.34 -23.81 7.52
CA ALA A 284 13.37 -24.13 6.46
C ALA A 284 11.94 -23.69 6.83
N LEU A 285 11.58 -23.74 8.10
CA LEU A 285 10.28 -23.26 8.60
C LEU A 285 10.17 -21.74 8.41
N THR A 286 11.22 -20.99 8.70
CA THR A 286 11.28 -19.53 8.51
C THR A 286 11.03 -19.14 7.06
N VAL A 287 11.50 -19.94 6.08
CA VAL A 287 11.18 -19.69 4.65
C VAL A 287 9.67 -19.73 4.39
N ALA A 288 8.96 -20.69 5.01
CA ALA A 288 7.50 -20.81 4.88
C ALA A 288 6.77 -19.65 5.60
N GLU A 289 7.22 -19.27 6.78
CA GLU A 289 6.67 -18.16 7.57
C GLU A 289 6.83 -16.82 6.84
N LEU A 290 8.00 -16.57 6.26
CA LEU A 290 8.24 -15.38 5.44
C LEU A 290 7.32 -15.35 4.22
N TYR A 291 7.11 -16.49 3.56
CA TYR A 291 6.18 -16.56 2.44
C TYR A 291 4.72 -16.32 2.89
N ARG A 292 4.32 -16.80 4.05
CA ARG A 292 2.98 -16.52 4.62
C ARG A 292 2.76 -15.02 4.78
N ASN A 293 3.78 -14.26 5.19
CA ASN A 293 3.71 -12.81 5.34
C ASN A 293 3.50 -12.06 4.00
N ARG A 294 3.69 -12.68 2.83
CA ARG A 294 3.34 -12.09 1.53
C ARG A 294 1.88 -11.64 1.47
N TRP A 295 0.98 -12.30 2.20
CA TRP A 295 -0.42 -11.91 2.28
C TRP A 295 -0.64 -10.45 2.71
N LYS A 296 0.30 -9.84 3.42
CA LYS A 296 0.20 -8.43 3.85
C LYS A 296 0.09 -7.47 2.67
N VAL A 297 0.71 -7.76 1.52
CA VAL A 297 0.57 -6.91 0.33
C VAL A 297 -0.84 -7.02 -0.29
N GLU A 298 -1.47 -8.18 -0.21
CA GLU A 298 -2.87 -8.34 -0.66
C GLU A 298 -3.84 -7.58 0.25
N LEU A 299 -3.59 -7.58 1.57
CA LEU A 299 -4.34 -6.76 2.53
C LEU A 299 -4.15 -5.26 2.26
N PHE A 300 -2.92 -4.82 1.96
CA PHE A 300 -2.66 -3.45 1.53
C PHE A 300 -3.46 -3.09 0.28
N PHE A 301 -3.48 -3.94 -0.75
CA PHE A 301 -4.28 -3.70 -1.95
C PHE A 301 -5.78 -3.68 -1.68
N LYS A 302 -6.26 -4.58 -0.83
CA LYS A 302 -7.65 -4.57 -0.38
C LYS A 302 -7.99 -3.25 0.29
N TRP A 303 -7.11 -2.79 1.19
CA TRP A 303 -7.28 -1.55 1.91
C TRP A 303 -7.32 -0.35 0.97
N ILE A 304 -6.33 -0.20 0.08
CA ILE A 304 -6.27 0.88 -0.92
C ILE A 304 -7.52 0.89 -1.81
N LYS A 305 -7.95 -0.26 -2.32
CA LYS A 305 -9.10 -0.36 -3.24
C LYS A 305 -10.44 -0.09 -2.55
N GLN A 306 -10.62 -0.57 -1.34
CA GLN A 306 -11.90 -0.49 -0.63
C GLN A 306 -12.06 0.82 0.13
N HIS A 307 -11.00 1.29 0.75
CA HIS A 307 -11.09 2.40 1.69
C HIS A 307 -10.61 3.75 1.12
N LEU A 308 -9.75 3.74 0.11
CA LEU A 308 -9.32 4.96 -0.56
C LEU A 308 -9.94 5.16 -1.94
N ARG A 309 -11.00 4.41 -2.26
CA ARG A 309 -11.85 4.62 -3.46
C ARG A 309 -11.08 4.79 -4.77
N ILE A 310 -9.93 4.15 -4.95
CA ILE A 310 -9.18 4.24 -6.21
C ILE A 310 -9.84 3.46 -7.37
N LYS A 311 -11.03 2.89 -7.16
CA LYS A 311 -11.86 2.31 -8.22
C LYS A 311 -12.72 3.34 -8.94
N ALA A 312 -13.07 4.46 -8.27
CA ALA A 312 -13.83 5.58 -8.82
C ALA A 312 -12.90 6.78 -8.99
N PHE A 313 -12.45 7.02 -10.24
CA PHE A 313 -11.56 8.14 -10.52
C PHE A 313 -12.35 9.42 -10.79
N TYR A 314 -11.87 10.52 -10.20
CA TYR A 314 -12.47 11.85 -10.34
C TYR A 314 -12.11 12.56 -11.65
N GLY A 315 -11.28 11.95 -12.48
CA GLY A 315 -10.91 12.44 -13.80
C GLY A 315 -10.39 11.31 -14.68
N THR A 316 -10.54 11.46 -15.99
CA THR A 316 -10.26 10.40 -16.97
C THR A 316 -8.87 10.47 -17.61
N SER A 317 -8.11 11.57 -17.41
CA SER A 317 -6.76 11.70 -17.94
C SER A 317 -5.75 10.83 -17.16
N PRO A 318 -4.64 10.38 -17.81
CA PRO A 318 -3.57 9.66 -17.10
C PRO A 318 -3.05 10.42 -15.88
N ASN A 319 -2.95 11.75 -16.02
CA ASN A 319 -2.48 12.62 -14.95
C ASN A 319 -3.44 12.62 -13.75
N ALA A 320 -4.76 12.73 -13.99
CA ALA A 320 -5.76 12.72 -12.93
C ALA A 320 -5.77 11.38 -12.17
N VAL A 321 -5.69 10.28 -12.89
CA VAL A 321 -5.63 8.92 -12.30
C VAL A 321 -4.39 8.75 -11.43
N LYS A 322 -3.21 9.10 -11.95
CA LYS A 322 -1.96 9.01 -11.20
C LYS A 322 -1.96 9.93 -9.97
N SER A 323 -2.42 11.18 -10.11
CA SER A 323 -2.53 12.12 -8.99
C SER A 323 -3.41 11.57 -7.87
N GLN A 324 -4.59 11.03 -8.21
CA GLN A 324 -5.51 10.45 -7.23
C GLN A 324 -4.89 9.24 -6.52
N ILE A 325 -4.24 8.32 -7.24
CA ILE A 325 -3.58 7.15 -6.65
C ILE A 325 -2.49 7.62 -5.65
N TRP A 326 -1.63 8.55 -6.06
CA TRP A 326 -0.54 9.01 -5.20
C TRP A 326 -1.02 9.79 -3.97
N ILE A 327 -2.09 10.58 -4.11
CA ILE A 327 -2.72 11.24 -2.95
C ILE A 327 -3.35 10.18 -2.03
N ALA A 328 -4.01 9.16 -2.56
CA ALA A 328 -4.56 8.07 -1.76
C ALA A 328 -3.46 7.31 -0.98
N ILE A 329 -2.33 7.03 -1.62
CA ILE A 329 -1.16 6.42 -0.97
C ILE A 329 -0.62 7.33 0.14
N SER A 330 -0.51 8.65 -0.11
CA SER A 330 -0.05 9.57 0.91
C SER A 330 -0.99 9.62 2.12
N VAL A 331 -2.30 9.55 1.91
CA VAL A 331 -3.29 9.46 3.00
C VAL A 331 -3.11 8.17 3.82
N TYR A 332 -2.91 7.02 3.15
CA TYR A 332 -2.57 5.77 3.85
C TYR A 332 -1.36 5.94 4.76
N VAL A 333 -0.29 6.48 4.20
CA VAL A 333 0.98 6.66 4.92
C VAL A 333 0.84 7.64 6.08
N ILE A 334 0.05 8.71 5.92
CA ILE A 334 -0.24 9.67 7.01
C ILE A 334 -1.00 8.98 8.15
N VAL A 335 -2.02 8.18 7.84
CA VAL A 335 -2.78 7.45 8.87
C VAL A 335 -1.89 6.45 9.60
N ALA A 336 -1.02 5.74 8.88
CA ALA A 336 -0.02 4.84 9.48
C ALA A 336 0.98 5.61 10.38
N MET A 337 1.41 6.80 9.94
CA MET A 337 2.30 7.68 10.71
C MET A 337 1.63 8.14 12.01
N ILE A 338 0.38 8.60 11.95
CA ILE A 338 -0.39 9.03 13.12
C ILE A 338 -0.55 7.88 14.10
N LYS A 339 -0.95 6.69 13.62
CA LYS A 339 -1.06 5.48 14.46
C LYS A 339 0.23 5.23 15.23
N LYS A 340 1.38 5.28 14.56
CA LYS A 340 2.68 4.97 15.19
C LYS A 340 3.13 6.06 16.16
N ILE A 341 3.06 7.34 15.76
CA ILE A 341 3.50 8.47 16.60
C ILE A 341 2.65 8.59 17.86
N LEU A 342 1.34 8.42 17.74
CA LEU A 342 0.41 8.51 18.87
C LEU A 342 0.25 7.19 19.63
N LYS A 343 0.95 6.12 19.22
CA LYS A 343 0.90 4.77 19.83
C LYS A 343 -0.55 4.25 19.93
N ILE A 344 -1.33 4.42 18.87
CA ILE A 344 -2.73 3.98 18.80
C ILE A 344 -2.79 2.48 18.51
N GLU A 345 -3.50 1.71 19.33
CA GLU A 345 -3.66 0.26 19.15
C GLU A 345 -4.71 -0.11 18.09
N LEU A 346 -5.63 0.81 17.77
CA LEU A 346 -6.67 0.59 16.77
C LEU A 346 -6.09 0.16 15.42
N LYS A 347 -6.83 -0.68 14.69
CA LYS A 347 -6.49 -1.03 13.30
C LYS A 347 -6.62 0.21 12.39
N LEU A 348 -5.77 0.31 11.38
CA LEU A 348 -5.82 1.43 10.40
C LEU A 348 -7.22 1.64 9.82
N TYR A 349 -7.96 0.57 9.59
CA TYR A 349 -9.34 0.63 9.12
C TYR A 349 -10.25 1.38 10.10
N THR A 350 -10.19 1.03 11.38
CA THR A 350 -10.99 1.68 12.44
C THR A 350 -10.67 3.17 12.55
N ILE A 351 -9.38 3.52 12.49
CA ILE A 351 -8.94 4.93 12.49
C ILE A 351 -9.57 5.69 11.32
N LEU A 352 -9.58 5.12 10.11
CA LEU A 352 -10.23 5.74 8.95
C LEU A 352 -11.74 5.91 9.12
N GLN A 353 -12.42 4.90 9.67
CA GLN A 353 -13.85 5.00 9.93
C GLN A 353 -14.15 6.16 10.90
N ILE A 354 -13.38 6.28 11.96
CA ILE A 354 -13.50 7.40 12.91
C ILE A 354 -13.25 8.73 12.20
N PHE A 355 -12.17 8.84 11.43
CA PHE A 355 -11.87 10.07 10.68
C PHE A 355 -12.96 10.42 9.67
N SER A 356 -13.57 9.43 9.03
CA SER A 356 -14.56 9.68 7.97
C SER A 356 -15.79 10.46 8.44
N VAL A 357 -16.11 10.37 9.71
CA VAL A 357 -17.27 11.06 10.32
C VAL A 357 -16.89 12.27 11.18
N SER A 358 -15.61 12.43 11.54
CA SER A 358 -15.18 13.43 12.53
C SER A 358 -14.24 14.52 12.00
N LEU A 359 -13.95 14.59 10.69
CA LEU A 359 -12.96 15.53 10.13
C LEU A 359 -13.25 17.00 10.42
N PHE A 360 -14.50 17.37 10.64
CA PHE A 360 -14.92 18.72 10.96
C PHE A 360 -14.95 19.02 12.49
N GLU A 361 -14.78 17.99 13.31
CA GLU A 361 -14.77 18.16 14.77
C GLU A 361 -13.49 18.86 15.25
N LYS A 362 -13.58 19.54 16.40
CA LYS A 362 -12.48 20.30 17.02
C LYS A 362 -12.03 19.66 18.34
N VAL A 363 -11.95 18.35 18.37
CA VAL A 363 -11.43 17.57 19.49
C VAL A 363 -9.97 17.19 19.25
N PRO A 364 -9.14 16.98 20.29
CA PRO A 364 -7.79 16.46 20.10
C PRO A 364 -7.82 15.08 19.43
N ILE A 365 -6.98 14.87 18.40
CA ILE A 365 -6.96 13.63 17.63
C ILE A 365 -6.63 12.41 18.50
N PHE A 366 -5.75 12.58 19.49
CA PHE A 366 -5.42 11.52 20.44
C PHE A 366 -6.66 11.09 21.24
N GLN A 367 -7.37 12.06 21.81
CA GLN A 367 -8.61 11.82 22.56
C GLN A 367 -9.66 11.12 21.69
N LEU A 368 -9.87 11.59 20.45
CA LEU A 368 -10.81 10.98 19.51
C LEU A 368 -10.52 9.50 19.25
N LEU A 369 -9.23 9.10 19.24
CA LEU A 369 -8.82 7.75 18.91
C LEU A 369 -8.65 6.83 20.13
N THR A 370 -8.56 7.38 21.35
CA THR A 370 -8.37 6.62 22.59
C THR A 370 -9.62 6.53 23.45
N ASP A 371 -10.47 7.59 23.46
CA ASP A 371 -11.71 7.60 24.26
C ASP A 371 -12.81 6.69 23.71
N ASN A 372 -12.51 5.90 22.69
CA ASN A 372 -13.39 4.85 22.14
C ASN A 372 -13.53 3.61 23.04
N ASP A 373 -13.09 3.64 24.28
CA ASP A 373 -13.52 2.71 25.34
C ASP A 373 -14.98 3.02 25.77
N TYR A 374 -15.88 3.30 24.82
CA TYR A 374 -17.25 2.89 24.99
C TYR A 374 -17.23 1.35 24.99
N ARG A 375 -16.87 0.77 26.11
CA ARG A 375 -17.43 -0.51 26.48
C ARG A 375 -18.92 -0.34 26.25
N PHE A 376 -19.44 -1.04 25.24
CA PHE A 376 -20.80 -1.51 25.30
C PHE A 376 -20.86 -2.24 26.65
N GLN A 377 -21.20 -1.56 27.70
CA GLN A 377 -21.87 -2.20 28.79
C GLN A 377 -23.04 -2.85 28.07
N GLU A 378 -23.08 -4.15 28.04
CA GLU A 378 -24.28 -4.89 27.75
C GLU A 378 -25.35 -4.30 28.69
N GLY A 379 -25.95 -3.23 28.21
CA GLY A 379 -27.07 -2.59 28.88
C GLY A 379 -28.14 -3.63 28.77
N ASP A 380 -28.61 -4.02 29.93
CA ASP A 380 -29.70 -4.94 30.15
C ASP A 380 -30.87 -4.58 29.20
N PHE A 381 -30.91 -5.23 28.03
CA PHE A 381 -31.95 -5.08 27.00
C PHE A 381 -33.32 -5.57 27.50
N SER A 382 -33.40 -6.02 28.77
CA SER A 382 -34.64 -6.46 29.43
C SER A 382 -35.66 -5.34 29.69
N LYS A 383 -35.31 -4.06 29.44
CA LYS A 383 -36.18 -2.88 29.64
C LYS A 383 -36.61 -2.19 28.34
N GLN A 384 -36.35 -2.71 27.19
CA GLN A 384 -36.92 -2.18 25.96
C GLN A 384 -38.36 -2.72 25.84
N LEU A 385 -39.32 -1.86 26.27
CA LEU A 385 -40.76 -2.09 26.04
C LEU A 385 -40.99 -2.25 24.55
N ASN A 386 -41.57 -3.38 24.15
CA ASN A 386 -41.97 -3.64 22.76
C ASN A 386 -42.97 -2.54 22.33
N LEU A 387 -42.64 -1.83 21.27
CA LEU A 387 -43.43 -0.73 20.69
C LEU A 387 -44.79 -1.20 20.11
N PHE A 388 -45.12 -2.48 20.24
CA PHE A 388 -46.34 -3.10 19.72
C PHE A 388 -47.31 -3.62 20.79
N GLU A 389 -47.13 -3.22 22.07
CA GLU A 389 -48.11 -3.46 23.12
C GLU A 389 -48.73 -2.10 23.58
N LEU A 390 -49.38 -1.44 22.62
CA LEU A 390 -50.38 -0.36 22.88
C LEU A 390 -51.55 -0.58 21.89
#